data_d0602bf2fe3e1f2a49e5e4758e8698aa
#
_entry.id   d0602bf2fe3e1f2a49e5e4758e8698aa
#
_cell.length_a   1.000
_cell.length_b   1.000
_cell.length_c   1.000
_cell.angle_alpha   90.00
_cell.angle_beta   90.00
_cell.angle_gamma   90.00
#
_symmetry.space_group_name_H-M   'P 1'
#
loop_
_entity.id
_entity.type
_entity.pdbx_description
1 polymer ?
#
loop_
_entity_poly.entity_id
_entity_poly.type
_entity_poly.pdbx_seq_one_letter_code
_entity_poly.pdbx_strand_id
1 'polypeptide(L)'
;MEQDILEGKRILVVDDEHDVLDTVEDLLSMCEVTTASDFGRARDLLEADTFDLALLDIMGVDGYGLLELAVEKGIPAVMLTAHALSLDNIKKSREMGASYFIPKEEMVHLTTFLRDIFEARA
;
A
#
# COMPACT_ATOMS: atom_id res chain seq x y z
N MET A 1 -25.53 11.95 -7.03
CA MET A 1 -24.08 12.15 -6.94
C MET A 1 -23.39 10.81 -6.80
N GLU A 2 -22.41 10.57 -7.62
CA GLU A 2 -21.65 9.33 -7.52
C GLU A 2 -20.71 9.40 -6.35
N GLN A 3 -20.67 8.34 -5.56
CA GLN A 3 -19.72 8.22 -4.47
C GLN A 3 -18.35 7.89 -5.03
N ASP A 4 -17.30 8.48 -4.47
CA ASP A 4 -15.92 8.15 -4.82
C ASP A 4 -15.68 6.68 -4.43
N ILE A 5 -15.12 5.90 -5.35
CA ILE A 5 -14.80 4.49 -5.09
C ILE A 5 -13.84 4.34 -3.89
N LEU A 6 -13.05 5.35 -3.59
CA LEU A 6 -12.13 5.34 -2.45
C LEU A 6 -12.82 5.57 -1.11
N GLU A 7 -14.01 6.13 -1.10
CA GLU A 7 -14.66 6.50 0.14
C GLU A 7 -14.96 5.27 1.01
N GLY A 8 -14.48 5.32 2.24
CA GLY A 8 -14.64 4.23 3.19
C GLY A 8 -13.74 3.02 2.97
N LYS A 9 -12.87 3.04 1.96
CA LYS A 9 -11.93 1.93 1.74
C LYS A 9 -10.94 1.82 2.89
N ARG A 10 -10.72 0.61 3.36
CA ARG A 10 -9.80 0.33 4.46
C ARG A 10 -8.42 0.07 3.89
N ILE A 11 -7.50 0.99 4.17
CA ILE A 11 -6.16 0.97 3.62
C ILE A 11 -5.15 0.82 4.77
N LEU A 12 -4.29 -0.19 4.67
CA LEU A 12 -3.14 -0.31 5.56
C LEU A 12 -1.94 0.33 4.89
N VAL A 13 -1.25 1.24 5.59
CA VAL A 13 -0.06 1.89 5.08
C VAL A 13 1.10 1.57 6.00
N VAL A 14 2.18 1.03 5.45
CA VAL A 14 3.35 0.63 6.22
C VAL A 14 4.59 1.31 5.68
N ASP A 15 5.24 2.13 6.51
CA ASP A 15 6.47 2.83 6.17
C ASP A 15 7.15 3.24 7.47
N ASP A 16 8.47 3.12 7.55
CA ASP A 16 9.20 3.53 8.75
C ASP A 16 9.40 5.04 8.85
N GLU A 17 9.09 5.78 7.79
CA GLU A 17 9.14 7.24 7.78
C GLU A 17 7.78 7.84 8.16
N HIS A 18 7.71 8.49 9.31
CA HIS A 18 6.45 9.08 9.79
C HIS A 18 5.90 10.16 8.85
N ASP A 19 6.78 10.90 8.18
CA ASP A 19 6.35 11.92 7.21
C ASP A 19 5.59 11.30 6.05
N VAL A 20 5.99 10.10 5.61
CA VAL A 20 5.28 9.37 4.56
C VAL A 20 3.89 8.95 5.05
N LEU A 21 3.82 8.40 6.26
CA LEU A 21 2.54 8.00 6.85
C LEU A 21 1.57 9.18 6.95
N ASP A 22 2.04 10.32 7.44
CA ASP A 22 1.24 11.52 7.58
C ASP A 22 0.76 12.03 6.23
N THR A 23 1.64 12.04 5.23
CA THR A 23 1.29 12.48 3.87
C THR A 23 0.21 11.57 3.27
N VAL A 24 0.34 10.27 3.43
CA VAL A 24 -0.65 9.33 2.91
C VAL A 24 -2.00 9.51 3.60
N GLU A 25 -2.01 9.69 4.91
CA GLU A 25 -3.26 9.95 5.64
C GLU A 25 -3.97 11.19 5.12
N ASP A 26 -3.22 12.26 4.85
CA ASP A 26 -3.78 13.49 4.31
C ASP A 26 -4.34 13.28 2.90
N LEU A 27 -3.60 12.58 2.05
CA LEU A 27 -4.02 12.31 0.68
C LEU A 27 -5.25 11.40 0.61
N LEU A 28 -5.38 10.48 1.55
CA LEU A 28 -6.45 9.49 1.60
C LEU A 28 -7.48 9.80 2.68
N SER A 29 -7.80 11.07 2.90
CA SER A 29 -8.74 11.49 3.95
C SER A 29 -10.14 10.90 3.78
N MET A 30 -10.51 10.48 2.56
CA MET A 30 -11.81 9.84 2.29
C MET A 30 -11.82 8.35 2.64
N CYS A 31 -10.64 7.77 2.92
CA CYS A 31 -10.50 6.35 3.26
C CYS A 31 -10.38 6.16 4.78
N GLU A 32 -10.52 4.92 5.21
CA GLU A 32 -10.17 4.52 6.57
C GLU A 32 -8.74 4.02 6.56
N VAL A 33 -7.79 4.89 6.92
CA VAL A 33 -6.36 4.59 6.88
C VAL A 33 -5.88 4.11 8.23
N THR A 34 -5.20 2.97 8.25
CA THR A 34 -4.48 2.46 9.42
C THR A 34 -2.99 2.46 9.07
N THR A 35 -2.17 2.99 9.95
CA THR A 35 -0.74 3.10 9.70
C THR A 35 0.05 2.17 10.61
N ALA A 36 1.19 1.70 10.10
CA ALA A 36 2.17 0.95 10.89
C ALA A 36 3.57 1.36 10.46
N SER A 37 4.48 1.49 11.42
CA SER A 37 5.84 1.93 11.15
C SER A 37 6.88 0.82 11.24
N ASP A 38 6.47 -0.41 11.53
CA ASP A 38 7.36 -1.56 11.60
C ASP A 38 6.66 -2.84 11.15
N PHE A 39 7.46 -3.85 10.86
CA PHE A 39 6.98 -5.14 10.37
C PHE A 39 6.03 -5.83 11.35
N GLY A 40 6.40 -5.87 12.63
CA GLY A 40 5.62 -6.61 13.63
C GLY A 40 4.20 -6.07 13.77
N ARG A 41 4.06 -4.75 13.84
CA ARG A 41 2.75 -4.10 13.92
C ARG A 41 1.93 -4.34 12.66
N ALA A 42 2.57 -4.21 11.50
CA ALA A 42 1.90 -4.43 10.22
C ALA A 42 1.43 -5.88 10.07
N ARG A 43 2.27 -6.83 10.46
CA ARG A 43 1.91 -8.25 10.45
C ARG A 43 0.70 -8.51 11.33
N ASP A 44 0.71 -7.99 12.54
CA ASP A 44 -0.39 -8.19 13.49
C ASP A 44 -1.70 -7.62 12.94
N LEU A 45 -1.63 -6.45 12.31
CA LEU A 45 -2.80 -5.83 11.69
C LEU A 45 -3.33 -6.66 10.52
N LEU A 46 -2.43 -7.15 9.66
CA LEU A 46 -2.83 -7.99 8.54
C LEU A 46 -3.47 -9.30 8.99
N GLU A 47 -3.01 -9.85 10.10
CA GLU A 47 -3.56 -11.10 10.65
C GLU A 47 -4.89 -10.88 11.36
N ALA A 48 -5.07 -9.74 12.02
CA ALA A 48 -6.24 -9.48 12.86
C ALA A 48 -7.41 -8.85 12.13
N ASP A 49 -7.12 -8.01 11.12
CA ASP A 49 -8.12 -7.21 10.42
C ASP A 49 -8.16 -7.50 8.93
N THR A 50 -9.23 -7.02 8.30
CA THR A 50 -9.35 -7.05 6.84
C THR A 50 -9.09 -5.66 6.28
N PHE A 51 -8.43 -5.61 5.13
CA PHE A 51 -8.15 -4.36 4.41
C PHE A 51 -8.52 -4.53 2.95
N ASP A 52 -8.89 -3.42 2.33
CA ASP A 52 -9.19 -3.41 0.90
C ASP A 52 -7.91 -3.31 0.06
N LEU A 53 -6.84 -2.76 0.66
CA LEU A 53 -5.56 -2.60 0.00
C LEU A 53 -4.48 -2.33 1.04
N ALA A 54 -3.25 -2.76 0.75
CA ALA A 54 -2.08 -2.46 1.56
C ALA A 54 -1.04 -1.69 0.75
N LEU A 55 -0.57 -0.57 1.29
CA LEU A 55 0.55 0.21 0.76
C LEU A 55 1.77 -0.15 1.58
N LEU A 56 2.77 -0.75 0.95
CA LEU A 56 3.92 -1.32 1.65
C LEU A 56 5.23 -0.70 1.17
N ASP A 57 6.00 -0.13 2.09
CA ASP A 57 7.36 0.30 1.81
C ASP A 57 8.23 -0.93 1.57
N ILE A 58 9.05 -0.93 0.52
CA ILE A 58 9.91 -2.08 0.20
C ILE A 58 11.02 -2.23 1.25
N MET A 59 11.67 -1.12 1.59
CA MET A 59 12.82 -1.11 2.51
C MET A 59 12.36 -0.63 3.89
N GLY A 60 13.12 -0.99 4.91
CA GLY A 60 12.87 -0.47 6.27
C GLY A 60 11.85 -1.24 7.09
N VAL A 61 10.88 -1.87 6.45
CA VAL A 61 9.82 -2.62 7.15
C VAL A 61 9.66 -4.06 6.64
N ASP A 62 10.63 -4.56 5.90
CA ASP A 62 10.53 -5.86 5.22
C ASP A 62 9.26 -5.95 4.37
N GLY A 63 9.16 -5.04 3.41
CA GLY A 63 7.98 -4.96 2.54
C GLY A 63 7.69 -6.24 1.79
N TYR A 64 8.71 -7.02 1.44
CA TYR A 64 8.50 -8.29 0.75
C TYR A 64 7.82 -9.34 1.64
N GLY A 65 8.19 -9.40 2.92
CA GLY A 65 7.52 -10.28 3.87
C GLY A 65 6.06 -9.91 4.07
N LEU A 66 5.77 -8.62 4.13
CA LEU A 66 4.40 -8.12 4.24
C LEU A 66 3.62 -8.36 2.94
N LEU A 67 4.26 -8.22 1.79
CA LEU A 67 3.65 -8.51 0.50
C LEU A 67 3.20 -9.96 0.43
N GLU A 68 4.06 -10.89 0.84
CA GLU A 68 3.73 -12.31 0.86
C GLU A 68 2.49 -12.57 1.72
N LEU A 69 2.43 -11.96 2.90
CA LEU A 69 1.31 -12.11 3.81
C LEU A 69 0.02 -11.52 3.22
N ALA A 70 0.10 -10.34 2.60
CA ALA A 70 -1.06 -9.72 1.96
C ALA A 70 -1.60 -10.58 0.82
N VAL A 71 -0.71 -11.14 0.01
CA VAL A 71 -1.09 -12.04 -1.09
C VAL A 71 -1.82 -13.28 -0.55
N GLU A 72 -1.30 -13.89 0.51
CA GLU A 72 -1.94 -15.04 1.14
C GLU A 72 -3.37 -14.72 1.59
N LYS A 73 -3.61 -13.51 2.04
CA LYS A 73 -4.92 -13.08 2.54
C LYS A 73 -5.82 -12.52 1.44
N GLY A 74 -5.34 -12.47 0.21
CA GLY A 74 -6.12 -11.92 -0.90
C GLY A 74 -6.25 -10.41 -0.88
N ILE A 75 -5.36 -9.71 -0.17
CA ILE A 75 -5.37 -8.26 -0.08
C ILE A 75 -4.46 -7.70 -1.17
N PRO A 76 -4.97 -6.85 -2.09
CA PRO A 76 -4.12 -6.24 -3.11
C PRO A 76 -3.04 -5.38 -2.45
N ALA A 77 -1.81 -5.56 -2.88
CA ALA A 77 -0.66 -4.87 -2.32
C ALA A 77 0.00 -3.95 -3.34
N VAL A 78 0.26 -2.72 -2.93
CA VAL A 78 0.96 -1.72 -3.71
C VAL A 78 2.28 -1.43 -3.01
N MET A 79 3.38 -1.50 -3.76
CA MET A 79 4.70 -1.26 -3.20
C MET A 79 5.08 0.21 -3.35
N LEU A 80 5.49 0.83 -2.25
CA LEU A 80 6.03 2.19 -2.23
C LEU A 80 7.56 2.11 -2.31
N THR A 81 8.17 2.93 -3.15
CA THR A 81 9.60 2.86 -3.39
C THR A 81 10.25 4.23 -3.27
N ALA A 82 11.42 4.28 -2.61
CA ALA A 82 12.08 5.55 -2.28
C ALA A 82 12.72 6.24 -3.47
N HIS A 83 13.39 5.52 -4.31
CA HIS A 83 14.11 6.07 -5.48
C HIS A 83 13.97 5.16 -6.68
N ALA A 84 14.78 5.40 -7.67
CA ALA A 84 14.80 4.57 -8.86
C ALA A 84 14.73 3.09 -8.47
N LEU A 85 13.63 2.46 -8.79
CA LEU A 85 13.47 1.04 -8.66
C LEU A 85 14.47 0.35 -9.56
N SER A 86 15.24 -0.57 -9.01
CA SER A 86 16.00 -1.47 -9.85
C SER A 86 14.99 -2.38 -10.58
N LEU A 87 15.34 -2.79 -11.80
CA LEU A 87 14.51 -3.74 -12.54
C LEU A 87 14.32 -5.03 -11.74
N ASP A 88 15.32 -5.42 -10.95
CA ASP A 88 15.25 -6.62 -10.11
C ASP A 88 14.18 -6.49 -9.03
N ASN A 89 14.05 -5.33 -8.40
CA ASN A 89 13.01 -5.10 -7.39
C ASN A 89 11.61 -5.11 -8.00
N ILE A 90 11.44 -4.51 -9.16
CA ILE A 90 10.17 -4.54 -9.87
C ILE A 90 9.78 -5.97 -10.21
N LYS A 91 10.72 -6.72 -10.79
CA LYS A 91 10.49 -8.10 -11.18
C LYS A 91 10.16 -8.96 -9.98
N LYS A 92 10.94 -8.85 -8.90
CA LYS A 92 10.71 -9.61 -7.67
C LYS A 92 9.33 -9.34 -7.09
N SER A 93 8.95 -8.07 -6.96
CA SER A 93 7.65 -7.71 -6.40
C SER A 93 6.50 -8.23 -7.25
N ARG A 94 6.64 -8.17 -8.57
CA ARG A 94 5.65 -8.70 -9.50
C ARG A 94 5.48 -10.19 -9.37
N GLU A 95 6.59 -10.93 -9.31
CA GLU A 95 6.58 -12.37 -9.13
C GLU A 95 5.93 -12.78 -7.81
N MET A 96 6.06 -11.94 -6.79
CA MET A 96 5.44 -12.17 -5.48
C MET A 96 3.99 -11.72 -5.41
N GLY A 97 3.45 -11.13 -6.48
CA GLY A 97 2.04 -10.80 -6.57
C GLY A 97 1.64 -9.36 -6.26
N ALA A 98 2.60 -8.42 -6.25
CA ALA A 98 2.26 -7.01 -6.08
C ALA A 98 1.39 -6.53 -7.23
N SER A 99 0.32 -5.78 -6.91
CA SER A 99 -0.61 -5.26 -7.91
C SER A 99 -0.06 -4.04 -8.63
N TYR A 100 0.77 -3.26 -7.96
CA TYR A 100 1.22 -1.98 -8.50
C TYR A 100 2.47 -1.48 -7.77
N PHE A 101 3.15 -0.49 -8.38
CA PHE A 101 4.31 0.17 -7.79
C PHE A 101 4.10 1.67 -7.86
N ILE A 102 4.36 2.38 -6.76
CA ILE A 102 4.28 3.83 -6.73
C ILE A 102 5.59 4.38 -6.18
N PRO A 103 6.38 5.10 -6.98
CA PRO A 103 7.54 5.82 -6.45
C PRO A 103 7.08 6.86 -5.45
N LYS A 104 7.78 7.03 -4.35
CA LYS A 104 7.40 8.01 -3.32
C LYS A 104 7.30 9.43 -3.87
N GLU A 105 8.09 9.77 -4.88
CA GLU A 105 8.02 11.06 -5.56
C GLU A 105 6.72 11.27 -6.33
N GLU A 106 5.98 10.19 -6.63
CA GLU A 106 4.70 10.25 -7.33
C GLU A 106 3.50 10.20 -6.38
N MET A 107 3.72 10.31 -5.06
CA MET A 107 2.64 10.20 -4.08
C MET A 107 1.56 11.27 -4.21
N VAL A 108 1.88 12.41 -4.80
CA VAL A 108 0.88 13.45 -5.09
C VAL A 108 -0.25 12.89 -5.96
N HIS A 109 0.01 11.84 -6.73
CA HIS A 109 -0.98 11.19 -7.60
C HIS A 109 -1.58 9.93 -6.99
N LEU A 110 -1.38 9.70 -5.70
CA LEU A 110 -1.79 8.46 -5.03
C LEU A 110 -3.27 8.13 -5.22
N THR A 111 -4.14 9.11 -5.06
CA THR A 111 -5.58 8.89 -5.21
C THR A 111 -5.94 8.40 -6.61
N THR A 112 -5.31 8.96 -7.64
CA THR A 112 -5.52 8.54 -9.02
C THR A 112 -5.11 7.08 -9.23
N PHE A 113 -3.93 6.71 -8.73
CA PHE A 113 -3.45 5.33 -8.84
C PHE A 113 -4.37 4.35 -8.13
N LEU A 114 -4.81 4.68 -6.92
CA LEU A 114 -5.68 3.77 -6.17
C LEU A 114 -7.07 3.66 -6.79
N ARG A 115 -7.61 4.73 -7.32
CA ARG A 115 -8.89 4.65 -8.05
C ARG A 115 -8.79 3.70 -9.23
N ASP A 116 -7.71 3.81 -10.00
CA ASP A 116 -7.50 2.92 -11.14
C ASP A 116 -7.42 1.46 -10.71
N ILE A 117 -6.73 1.18 -9.61
CA ILE A 117 -6.61 -0.19 -9.08
C ILE A 117 -7.98 -0.73 -8.67
N PHE A 118 -8.74 0.03 -7.90
CA PHE A 118 -10.06 -0.43 -7.45
C PHE A 118 -11.06 -0.55 -8.59
N GLU A 119 -11.03 0.35 -9.56
CA GLU A 119 -11.90 0.27 -10.74
C GLU A 119 -11.59 -0.97 -11.58
N ALA A 120 -10.32 -1.31 -11.73
CA ALA A 120 -9.92 -2.50 -12.48
C ALA A 120 -10.33 -3.79 -11.78
N ARG A 121 -10.52 -3.78 -10.46
CA ARG A 121 -10.91 -4.96 -9.67
C ARG A 121 -12.42 -5.06 -9.42
N ALA A 122 -13.14 -4.02 -9.76
CA ALA A 122 -14.58 -3.97 -9.52
C ALA A 122 -15.36 -4.86 -10.52
#